data_5ec31a9dd0e64ccb68bfe29808d6a211
#
_entry.id   5ec31a9dd0e64ccb68bfe29808d6a211
#
_cell.length_a   1.000
_cell.length_b   1.000
_cell.length_c   1.000
_cell.angle_alpha   90.00
_cell.angle_beta   90.00
_cell.angle_gamma   90.00
#
_symmetry.space_group_name_H-M   'P 1'
#
loop_
_entity.id
_entity.type
_entity.pdbx_description
1 polymer ?
#
loop_
_entity_poly.entity_id
_entity_poly.type
_entity_poly.pdbx_seq_one_letter_code
_entity_poly.pdbx_strand_id
1 'polypeptide(L)'
;ESSFYDIFTLAEELNVNKIYISHLVYSGRGKENLEIDISKEKRREYVNFMINKAFEYYENGKDIDIVTGNMEMDAIMLLKEFEKKYPDFVNSLKNRLKSWGGNSAGKRLGNMDWNGFVKPDPFFPMTIGNYLEKDFDKSWLDDSNELLKKLREFPRNIKGKCS
;
A
#
# COMPACT_ATOMS: atom_id res chain seq x y z
N GLU A 1 -20.52 8.35 7.25
CA GLU A 1 -19.40 8.32 8.23
C GLU A 1 -19.52 7.15 9.21
N SER A 2 -20.73 6.79 9.67
CA SER A 2 -20.93 5.62 10.53
C SER A 2 -20.44 4.33 9.88
N SER A 3 -20.66 4.16 8.59
CA SER A 3 -20.33 2.94 7.84
C SER A 3 -18.86 2.51 7.89
N PHE A 4 -17.91 3.42 8.06
CA PHE A 4 -16.49 3.05 8.19
C PHE A 4 -16.22 2.26 9.48
N TYR A 5 -16.78 2.70 10.59
CA TYR A 5 -16.59 2.04 11.88
C TYR A 5 -17.42 0.75 11.97
N ASP A 6 -18.60 0.75 11.36
CA ASP A 6 -19.52 -0.39 11.35
C ASP A 6 -18.92 -1.61 10.62
N ILE A 7 -17.99 -1.39 9.65
CA ILE A 7 -17.26 -2.48 8.99
C ILE A 7 -16.46 -3.32 10.00
N PHE A 8 -15.87 -2.72 11.00
CA PHE A 8 -15.09 -3.45 12.02
C PHE A 8 -16.00 -4.26 12.93
N THR A 9 -17.14 -3.72 13.32
CA THR A 9 -18.16 -4.44 14.09
C THR A 9 -18.68 -5.65 13.29
N LEU A 10 -19.04 -5.43 12.02
CA LEU A 10 -19.49 -6.49 11.13
C LEU A 10 -18.41 -7.58 10.93
N ALA A 11 -17.15 -7.18 10.79
CA ALA A 11 -16.03 -8.12 10.65
C ALA A 11 -15.88 -8.99 11.89
N GLU A 12 -16.06 -8.43 13.09
CA GLU A 12 -16.06 -9.16 14.36
C GLU A 12 -17.24 -10.14 14.46
N GLU A 13 -18.44 -9.69 14.11
CA GLU A 13 -19.67 -10.49 14.12
C GLU A 13 -19.59 -11.70 13.15
N LEU A 14 -18.98 -11.47 11.96
CA LEU A 14 -18.80 -12.49 10.94
C LEU A 14 -17.56 -13.36 11.15
N ASN A 15 -16.75 -13.10 12.19
CA ASN A 15 -15.49 -13.79 12.47
C ASN A 15 -14.55 -13.84 11.25
N VAL A 16 -14.43 -12.73 10.50
CA VAL A 16 -13.45 -12.66 9.41
C VAL A 16 -12.04 -12.51 9.99
N ASN A 17 -11.05 -13.09 9.34
CA ASN A 17 -9.65 -13.03 9.79
C ASN A 17 -8.86 -11.88 9.14
N LYS A 18 -9.48 -11.11 8.23
CA LYS A 18 -8.80 -10.01 7.56
C LYS A 18 -9.77 -8.92 7.09
N ILE A 19 -9.39 -7.67 7.37
CA ILE A 19 -10.04 -6.47 6.85
C ILE A 19 -9.02 -5.77 5.93
N TYR A 20 -9.38 -5.56 4.66
CA TYR A 20 -8.54 -4.83 3.72
C TYR A 20 -9.18 -3.48 3.37
N ILE A 21 -8.46 -2.39 3.65
CA ILE A 21 -8.92 -1.02 3.38
C ILE A 21 -7.88 -0.31 2.50
N SER A 22 -8.31 0.20 1.35
CA SER A 22 -7.45 0.93 0.43
C SER A 22 -7.79 2.40 0.38
N HIS A 23 -6.76 3.23 0.28
CA HIS A 23 -6.93 4.63 -0.09
C HIS A 23 -7.32 4.75 -1.56
N LEU A 24 -8.06 5.82 -1.90
CA LEU A 24 -8.38 6.13 -3.28
C LEU A 24 -7.09 6.42 -4.07
N VAL A 25 -6.93 5.75 -5.21
CA VAL A 25 -5.81 5.99 -6.13
C VAL A 25 -6.29 6.90 -7.24
N TYR A 26 -5.62 8.02 -7.44
CA TYR A 26 -5.93 9.00 -8.49
C TYR A 26 -5.38 8.57 -9.84
N SER A 27 -5.79 7.39 -10.30
CA SER A 27 -5.43 6.80 -11.58
C SER A 27 -6.67 6.33 -12.31
N GLY A 28 -6.67 6.36 -13.66
CA GLY A 28 -7.83 6.02 -14.45
C GLY A 28 -9.06 6.85 -14.02
N ARG A 29 -10.19 6.19 -13.80
CA ARG A 29 -11.43 6.83 -13.32
C ARG A 29 -11.33 7.42 -11.90
N GLY A 30 -10.33 7.02 -11.12
CA GLY A 30 -10.08 7.61 -9.81
C GLY A 30 -9.76 9.11 -9.87
N LYS A 31 -9.25 9.60 -11.00
CA LYS A 31 -9.00 11.04 -11.23
C LYS A 31 -10.28 11.87 -11.29
N GLU A 32 -11.38 11.26 -11.71
CA GLU A 32 -12.69 11.91 -11.83
C GLU A 32 -13.43 11.97 -10.49
N ASN A 33 -12.92 11.28 -9.48
CA ASN A 33 -13.55 11.11 -8.17
C ASN A 33 -12.84 11.88 -7.04
N LEU A 34 -12.08 12.91 -7.37
CA LEU A 34 -11.34 13.71 -6.38
C LEU A 34 -12.27 14.39 -5.35
N GLU A 35 -13.47 14.77 -5.79
CA GLU A 35 -14.43 15.48 -4.96
C GLU A 35 -15.09 14.59 -3.90
N ILE A 36 -15.10 13.26 -4.12
CA ILE A 36 -15.66 12.31 -3.16
C ILE A 36 -14.64 11.74 -2.19
N ASP A 37 -13.36 12.08 -2.37
CA ASP A 37 -12.33 11.61 -1.44
C ASP A 37 -12.46 12.33 -0.09
N ILE A 38 -12.09 11.61 0.95
CA ILE A 38 -12.12 12.14 2.32
C ILE A 38 -11.02 13.17 2.53
N SER A 39 -11.24 14.13 3.44
CA SER A 39 -10.24 15.12 3.81
C SER A 39 -8.97 14.46 4.40
N LYS A 40 -7.85 15.20 4.38
CA LYS A 40 -6.59 14.71 4.97
C LYS A 40 -6.72 14.44 6.47
N GLU A 41 -7.50 15.25 7.16
CA GLU A 41 -7.79 15.14 8.58
C GLU A 41 -8.57 13.86 8.87
N LYS A 42 -9.63 13.63 8.08
CA LYS A 42 -10.46 12.43 8.21
C LYS A 42 -9.68 11.16 7.87
N ARG A 43 -8.81 11.23 6.86
CA ARG A 43 -7.91 10.12 6.52
C ARG A 43 -6.98 9.77 7.68
N ARG A 44 -6.39 10.75 8.34
CA ARG A 44 -5.54 10.53 9.52
C ARG A 44 -6.33 9.92 10.68
N GLU A 45 -7.55 10.40 10.90
CA GLU A 45 -8.45 9.85 11.92
C GLU A 45 -8.71 8.37 11.67
N TYR A 46 -9.06 8.00 10.42
CA TYR A 46 -9.31 6.61 10.05
C TYR A 46 -8.08 5.73 10.17
N VAL A 47 -6.90 6.20 9.75
CA VAL A 47 -5.65 5.44 9.91
C VAL A 47 -5.31 5.26 11.39
N ASN A 48 -5.44 6.28 12.22
CA ASN A 48 -5.23 6.16 13.66
C ASN A 48 -6.23 5.18 14.30
N PHE A 49 -7.49 5.22 13.90
CA PHE A 49 -8.49 4.26 14.36
C PHE A 49 -8.10 2.82 14.00
N MET A 50 -7.69 2.57 12.74
CA MET A 50 -7.23 1.25 12.29
C MET A 50 -6.03 0.75 13.10
N ILE A 51 -5.04 1.62 13.35
CA ILE A 51 -3.86 1.28 14.15
C ILE A 51 -4.26 0.89 15.57
N ASN A 52 -5.11 1.69 16.22
CA ASN A 52 -5.57 1.41 17.58
C ASN A 52 -6.41 0.13 17.64
N LYS A 53 -7.24 -0.11 16.61
CA LYS A 53 -8.05 -1.34 16.52
C LYS A 53 -7.18 -2.59 16.30
N ALA A 54 -6.09 -2.47 15.52
CA ALA A 54 -5.11 -3.54 15.36
C ALA A 54 -4.40 -3.87 16.68
N PHE A 55 -4.05 -2.85 17.47
CA PHE A 55 -3.49 -3.06 18.81
C PHE A 55 -4.51 -3.74 19.74
N GLU A 56 -5.77 -3.28 19.74
CA GLU A 56 -6.86 -3.89 20.52
C GLU A 56 -7.04 -5.35 20.15
N TYR A 57 -7.06 -5.69 18.87
CA TYR A 57 -7.20 -7.07 18.40
C TYR A 57 -6.04 -7.94 18.89
N TYR A 58 -4.81 -7.46 18.75
CA TYR A 58 -3.62 -8.18 19.22
C TYR A 58 -3.66 -8.42 20.73
N GLU A 59 -3.96 -7.39 21.53
CA GLU A 59 -4.01 -7.47 23.00
C GLU A 59 -5.12 -8.39 23.53
N ASN A 60 -6.23 -8.46 22.80
CA ASN A 60 -7.36 -9.32 23.14
C ASN A 60 -7.30 -10.71 22.49
N GLY A 61 -6.19 -11.04 21.79
CA GLY A 61 -6.00 -12.34 21.13
C GLY A 61 -7.00 -12.60 19.99
N LYS A 62 -7.56 -11.54 19.38
CA LYS A 62 -8.40 -11.68 18.20
C LYS A 62 -7.55 -11.90 16.96
N ASP A 63 -7.87 -12.92 16.18
CA ASP A 63 -7.18 -13.26 14.92
C ASP A 63 -7.79 -12.48 13.73
N ILE A 64 -7.67 -11.14 13.78
CA ILE A 64 -8.15 -10.24 12.73
C ILE A 64 -7.01 -9.32 12.30
N ASP A 65 -6.51 -9.54 11.09
CA ASP A 65 -5.54 -8.67 10.45
C ASP A 65 -6.21 -7.42 9.86
N ILE A 66 -5.63 -6.24 10.09
CA ILE A 66 -6.00 -5.01 9.38
C ILE A 66 -4.89 -4.68 8.40
N VAL A 67 -5.23 -4.65 7.11
CA VAL A 67 -4.29 -4.36 6.03
C VAL A 67 -4.72 -3.08 5.32
N THR A 68 -3.82 -2.10 5.24
CA THR A 68 -4.03 -0.90 4.43
C THR A 68 -3.35 -1.02 3.08
N GLY A 69 -3.87 -0.35 2.07
CA GLY A 69 -3.33 -0.35 0.72
C GLY A 69 -3.24 1.04 0.10
N ASN A 70 -2.31 1.17 -0.87
CA ASN A 70 -2.11 2.35 -1.71
C ASN A 70 -1.64 3.63 -0.98
N MET A 71 -1.09 3.51 0.24
CA MET A 71 -0.53 4.65 0.98
C MET A 71 0.58 4.20 1.93
N GLU A 72 1.82 4.31 1.51
CA GLU A 72 2.99 3.94 2.34
C GLU A 72 3.15 4.80 3.60
N MET A 73 2.52 5.97 3.64
CA MET A 73 2.53 6.84 4.83
C MET A 73 1.82 6.22 6.03
N ASP A 74 0.92 5.26 5.83
CA ASP A 74 0.28 4.51 6.91
C ASP A 74 1.32 3.77 7.77
N ALA A 75 2.37 3.24 7.14
CA ALA A 75 3.47 2.60 7.85
C ALA A 75 4.23 3.57 8.76
N ILE A 76 4.35 4.84 8.38
CA ILE A 76 4.98 5.88 9.21
C ILE A 76 4.07 6.23 10.40
N MET A 77 2.77 6.30 10.18
CA MET A 77 1.80 6.52 11.26
C MET A 77 1.81 5.34 12.23
N LEU A 78 1.78 4.12 11.72
CA LEU A 78 1.91 2.90 12.52
C LEU A 78 3.19 2.94 13.37
N LEU A 79 4.34 3.27 12.76
CA LEU A 79 5.61 3.32 13.48
C LEU A 79 5.57 4.32 14.64
N LYS A 80 4.99 5.50 14.45
CA LYS A 80 4.85 6.51 15.50
C LYS A 80 3.97 6.06 16.66
N GLU A 81 2.84 5.45 16.38
CA GLU A 81 1.94 4.95 17.43
C GLU A 81 2.54 3.71 18.12
N PHE A 82 3.21 2.85 17.37
CA PHE A 82 3.92 1.68 17.90
C PHE A 82 5.07 2.08 18.84
N GLU A 83 5.83 3.14 18.50
CA GLU A 83 6.93 3.65 19.34
C GLU A 83 6.43 4.16 20.70
N LYS A 84 5.22 4.77 20.73
CA LYS A 84 4.60 5.22 21.97
C LYS A 84 4.14 4.04 22.85
N LYS A 85 3.58 3.02 22.22
CA LYS A 85 2.94 1.90 22.94
C LYS A 85 3.91 0.76 23.27
N TYR A 86 4.89 0.49 22.37
CA TYR A 86 5.83 -0.61 22.46
C TYR A 86 7.27 -0.17 22.17
N PRO A 87 7.85 0.75 22.97
CA PRO A 87 9.16 1.35 22.70
C PRO A 87 10.29 0.34 22.56
N ASP A 88 10.27 -0.73 23.33
CA ASP A 88 11.30 -1.78 23.32
C ASP A 88 11.34 -2.58 22.01
N PHE A 89 10.23 -2.62 21.28
CA PHE A 89 10.09 -3.37 20.01
C PHE A 89 10.17 -2.49 18.77
N VAL A 90 10.33 -1.18 18.91
CA VAL A 90 10.30 -0.24 17.76
C VAL A 90 11.37 -0.54 16.71
N ASN A 91 12.56 -0.99 17.13
CA ASN A 91 13.62 -1.35 16.19
C ASN A 91 13.28 -2.59 15.36
N SER A 92 12.56 -3.54 15.93
CA SER A 92 12.06 -4.70 15.19
C SER A 92 11.09 -4.28 14.10
N LEU A 93 10.13 -3.41 14.41
CA LEU A 93 9.20 -2.86 13.41
C LEU A 93 9.93 -2.04 12.34
N LYS A 94 10.88 -1.17 12.73
CA LYS A 94 11.71 -0.39 11.78
C LYS A 94 12.43 -1.31 10.78
N ASN A 95 13.04 -2.40 11.26
CA ASN A 95 13.74 -3.36 10.41
C ASN A 95 12.78 -4.09 9.46
N ARG A 96 11.60 -4.46 9.94
CA ARG A 96 10.56 -5.09 9.11
C ARG A 96 10.05 -4.14 8.01
N LEU A 97 9.78 -2.88 8.34
CA LEU A 97 9.35 -1.86 7.36
C LEU A 97 10.45 -1.57 6.33
N LYS A 98 11.72 -1.49 6.75
CA LYS A 98 12.86 -1.36 5.83
C LYS A 98 12.96 -2.55 4.89
N SER A 99 12.84 -3.78 5.40
CA SER A 99 12.86 -5.01 4.59
C SER A 99 11.69 -5.11 3.61
N TRP A 100 10.52 -4.61 3.99
CA TRP A 100 9.37 -4.51 3.09
C TRP A 100 9.66 -3.58 1.90
N GLY A 101 10.28 -2.43 2.14
CA GLY A 101 10.77 -1.50 1.12
C GLY A 101 9.69 -0.73 0.35
N GLY A 102 8.44 -0.72 0.84
CA GLY A 102 7.32 0.02 0.25
C GLY A 102 6.71 -0.63 -0.99
N ASN A 103 6.22 0.18 -1.92
CA ASN A 103 5.50 -0.27 -3.11
C ASN A 103 6.30 -1.27 -3.96
N SER A 104 5.60 -2.29 -4.47
CA SER A 104 6.18 -3.42 -5.20
C SER A 104 6.13 -3.27 -6.73
N ALA A 105 5.71 -2.11 -7.26
CA ALA A 105 5.63 -1.85 -8.69
C ALA A 105 6.96 -2.16 -9.40
N GLY A 106 6.91 -2.90 -10.50
CA GLY A 106 8.08 -3.28 -11.30
C GLY A 106 9.05 -4.26 -10.61
N LYS A 107 8.79 -4.67 -9.36
CA LYS A 107 9.63 -5.57 -8.57
C LYS A 107 8.96 -6.91 -8.30
N ARG A 108 7.78 -6.89 -7.70
CA ARG A 108 6.98 -8.08 -7.35
C ARG A 108 5.57 -8.01 -7.94
N LEU A 109 5.21 -6.87 -8.48
CA LEU A 109 3.91 -6.59 -9.08
C LEU A 109 4.13 -6.05 -10.48
N GLY A 110 3.43 -6.62 -11.44
CA GLY A 110 3.30 -6.16 -12.82
C GLY A 110 1.85 -6.27 -13.24
N ASN A 111 1.46 -5.56 -14.27
CA ASN A 111 0.12 -5.56 -14.83
C ASN A 111 0.17 -5.52 -16.36
N MET A 112 -0.83 -6.11 -16.97
CA MET A 112 -1.08 -5.98 -18.42
C MET A 112 -2.51 -5.46 -18.59
N ASP A 113 -2.68 -4.40 -19.36
CA ASP A 113 -4.01 -3.86 -19.66
C ASP A 113 -4.63 -4.53 -20.90
N TRP A 114 -5.88 -4.18 -21.20
CA TRP A 114 -6.64 -4.79 -22.31
C TRP A 114 -6.09 -4.50 -23.73
N ASN A 115 -5.19 -3.53 -23.87
CA ASN A 115 -4.46 -3.24 -25.11
C ASN A 115 -3.11 -3.97 -25.19
N GLY A 116 -2.81 -4.83 -24.21
CA GLY A 116 -1.55 -5.56 -24.14
C GLY A 116 -0.38 -4.75 -23.55
N PHE A 117 -0.59 -3.50 -23.10
CA PHE A 117 0.49 -2.72 -22.49
C PHE A 117 0.90 -3.29 -21.14
N VAL A 118 2.17 -3.59 -21.01
CA VAL A 118 2.78 -4.06 -19.76
C VAL A 118 3.20 -2.87 -18.90
N LYS A 119 2.78 -2.88 -17.64
CA LYS A 119 3.01 -1.79 -16.68
C LYS A 119 3.64 -2.32 -15.39
N PRO A 120 4.40 -1.49 -14.64
CA PRO A 120 4.96 -1.88 -13.33
C PRO A 120 3.91 -2.24 -12.28
N ASP A 121 2.71 -1.63 -12.34
CA ASP A 121 1.51 -1.98 -11.57
C ASP A 121 0.25 -1.46 -12.27
N PRO A 122 -0.96 -1.81 -11.81
CA PRO A 122 -2.23 -1.40 -12.44
C PRO A 122 -2.44 0.13 -12.53
N PHE A 123 -1.84 0.87 -11.62
CA PHE A 123 -2.03 2.32 -11.50
C PHE A 123 -0.89 3.13 -12.14
N PHE A 124 0.18 2.45 -12.57
CA PHE A 124 1.35 3.13 -13.11
C PHE A 124 1.05 3.75 -14.48
N PRO A 125 1.37 5.04 -14.69
CA PRO A 125 1.00 5.72 -15.93
C PRO A 125 1.90 5.36 -17.13
N MET A 126 3.10 4.83 -16.89
CA MET A 126 4.06 4.47 -17.92
C MET A 126 4.05 2.97 -18.20
N THR A 127 4.36 2.61 -19.44
CA THR A 127 4.48 1.22 -19.90
C THR A 127 5.95 0.81 -19.98
N ILE A 128 6.19 -0.50 -19.88
CA ILE A 128 7.53 -1.11 -20.04
C ILE A 128 7.60 -2.01 -21.28
N GLY A 129 6.50 -2.17 -21.99
CA GLY A 129 6.41 -2.96 -23.22
C GLY A 129 4.96 -3.17 -23.64
N ASN A 130 4.78 -3.90 -24.74
CA ASN A 130 3.46 -4.37 -25.19
C ASN A 130 3.56 -5.87 -25.48
N TYR A 131 2.67 -6.66 -24.88
CA TYR A 131 2.61 -8.12 -25.05
C TYR A 131 2.30 -8.55 -26.50
N LEU A 132 1.60 -7.72 -27.27
CA LEU A 132 1.32 -8.00 -28.69
C LEU A 132 2.59 -7.89 -29.58
N GLU A 133 3.63 -7.21 -29.11
CA GLU A 133 4.89 -7.00 -29.82
C GLU A 133 6.03 -7.86 -29.26
N LYS A 134 6.03 -8.08 -27.94
CA LYS A 134 7.12 -8.75 -27.22
C LYS A 134 6.54 -9.45 -25.98
N ASP A 135 6.88 -10.73 -25.78
CA ASP A 135 6.44 -11.50 -24.63
C ASP A 135 6.64 -10.75 -23.31
N PHE A 136 5.74 -11.01 -22.34
CA PHE A 136 5.81 -10.38 -21.01
C PHE A 136 7.16 -10.51 -20.35
N ASP A 137 7.74 -11.72 -20.35
CA ASP A 137 9.02 -11.99 -19.72
C ASP A 137 10.16 -11.17 -20.32
N LYS A 138 10.16 -11.00 -21.64
CA LYS A 138 11.16 -10.18 -22.33
C LYS A 138 11.08 -8.71 -21.98
N SER A 139 9.86 -8.21 -21.68
CA SER A 139 9.64 -6.84 -21.22
C SER A 139 9.95 -6.69 -19.73
N TRP A 140 9.55 -7.68 -18.92
CA TRP A 140 9.74 -7.68 -17.48
C TRP A 140 11.19 -7.90 -17.05
N LEU A 141 11.94 -8.77 -17.76
CA LEU A 141 13.33 -9.09 -17.46
C LEU A 141 14.33 -8.21 -18.23
N ASP A 142 13.85 -7.15 -18.89
CA ASP A 142 14.70 -6.25 -19.66
C ASP A 142 15.56 -5.38 -18.73
N ASP A 143 16.82 -5.79 -18.54
CA ASP A 143 17.78 -5.05 -17.72
C ASP A 143 18.25 -3.74 -18.35
N SER A 144 17.90 -3.45 -19.62
CA SER A 144 18.16 -2.15 -20.24
C SER A 144 17.08 -1.11 -19.93
N ASN A 145 15.92 -1.55 -19.42
CA ASN A 145 14.80 -0.67 -19.11
C ASN A 145 15.08 0.21 -17.88
N GLU A 146 15.35 1.49 -18.12
CA GLU A 146 15.72 2.46 -17.08
C GLU A 146 14.62 2.67 -16.01
N LEU A 147 13.34 2.50 -16.37
CA LEU A 147 12.25 2.59 -15.42
C LEU A 147 12.30 1.42 -14.44
N LEU A 148 12.44 0.19 -14.94
CA LEU A 148 12.53 -1.01 -14.11
C LEU A 148 13.77 -0.99 -13.22
N LYS A 149 14.93 -0.55 -13.73
CA LYS A 149 16.13 -0.35 -12.91
C LYS A 149 15.85 0.52 -11.70
N LYS A 150 15.27 1.71 -11.92
CA LYS A 150 14.94 2.66 -10.84
C LYS A 150 13.92 2.10 -9.83
N LEU A 151 12.92 1.37 -10.32
CA LEU A 151 11.91 0.76 -9.45
C LEU A 151 12.47 -0.41 -8.61
N ARG A 152 13.48 -1.11 -9.12
CA ARG A 152 14.14 -2.25 -8.48
C ARG A 152 15.30 -1.89 -7.58
N GLU A 153 15.84 -0.68 -7.71
CA GLU A 153 16.91 -0.16 -6.85
C GLU A 153 16.50 -0.21 -5.37
N PHE A 154 17.42 -0.67 -4.52
CA PHE A 154 17.17 -0.72 -3.08
C PHE A 154 18.44 -0.42 -2.29
N PRO A 155 18.42 0.55 -1.37
CA PRO A 155 17.31 1.49 -1.13
C PRO A 155 17.05 2.37 -2.36
N ARG A 156 15.79 2.76 -2.58
CA ARG A 156 15.44 3.62 -3.71
C ARG A 156 16.07 5.00 -3.55
N ASN A 157 16.69 5.49 -4.61
CA ASN A 157 17.21 6.87 -4.68
C ASN A 157 16.04 7.84 -4.90
N ILE A 158 15.31 8.15 -3.82
CA ILE A 158 14.18 9.08 -3.84
C ILE A 158 14.72 10.48 -3.61
N LYS A 159 14.27 11.45 -4.42
CA LYS A 159 14.64 12.87 -4.31
C LYS A 159 13.47 13.68 -3.75
N GLY A 160 13.79 14.83 -3.14
CA GLY A 160 12.81 15.78 -2.63
C GLY A 160 12.40 15.52 -1.19
N LYS A 161 11.15 15.88 -0.84
CA LYS A 161 10.64 15.79 0.54
C LYS A 161 10.51 14.36 1.09
N CYS A 162 10.68 13.35 0.26
CA CYS A 162 10.59 11.94 0.65
C CYS A 162 11.95 11.24 0.71
N SER A 163 13.05 11.98 0.54
CA SER A 163 14.43 11.49 0.64
C SER A 163 14.92 11.43 2.08
#